data_edaf7fcbfd10d75ba42b5742b71caf5c
#
_entry.id   edaf7fcbfd10d75ba42b5742b71caf5c
#
_cell.length_a   1.000
_cell.length_b   1.000
_cell.length_c   1.000
_cell.angle_alpha   90.00
_cell.angle_beta   90.00
_cell.angle_gamma   90.00
#
_symmetry.space_group_name_H-M   'P 1'
#
loop_
_entity.id
_entity.type
_entity.pdbx_description
1 polymer ?
#
loop_
_entity_poly.entity_id
_entity_poly.type
_entity_poly.pdbx_seq_one_letter_code
_entity_poly.pdbx_strand_id
1 'polypeptide(L)'
;MELNSGLTAFADNQNDGRKSHIERYHRYDFDTKEESIEEIIVETNSFTEGETTAGYFPNGKTSDIDLSDLYAIIGSNDITVVDNPTATPYCSTVCLQITTNDGGTNYGSGFMIGPNALATAAHNLYSIKEKAYVKSVNVAPARSDNSKPFGSENVSASSMIVSNSYLAGTSSEDWAIITLKNNLGTKTGWLGLHWQSSNYSSSQLVYAYGYPSQINGADARYRMCKSSGYIRSQTSKYLKGDWDLTGGFSGGPLVEYISGAGYVAIGIHKDGSTIDGSSYPTSYTGALRITQSLYTLFLSYRG
;
A
#
# COMPACT_ATOMS: atom_id res chain seq x y z
N MET A 1 20.67 17.51 19.13
CA MET A 1 19.62 18.07 18.26
C MET A 1 18.31 17.50 18.78
N GLU A 2 17.58 18.30 19.54
CA GLU A 2 16.32 17.88 20.17
C GLU A 2 15.24 17.74 19.10
N LEU A 3 14.74 16.53 18.94
CA LEU A 3 13.57 16.24 18.10
C LEU A 3 12.33 16.72 18.87
N ASN A 4 11.79 17.86 18.51
CA ASN A 4 10.52 18.32 19.02
C ASN A 4 9.43 17.36 18.58
N SER A 5 8.81 16.70 19.55
CA SER A 5 7.60 15.88 19.42
C SER A 5 6.50 16.76 18.81
N GLY A 6 5.97 16.33 17.66
CA GLY A 6 4.95 17.07 16.92
C GLY A 6 3.70 17.33 17.75
N LEU A 7 3.48 18.58 18.09
CA LEU A 7 2.19 19.08 18.57
C LEU A 7 1.23 19.11 17.38
N THR A 8 0.18 18.31 17.47
CA THR A 8 -1.00 18.43 16.61
C THR A 8 -1.68 19.76 16.95
N ALA A 9 -1.49 20.79 16.14
CA ALA A 9 -2.21 22.03 16.31
C ALA A 9 -3.59 21.88 15.66
N PHE A 10 -4.62 21.80 16.50
CA PHE A 10 -6.01 21.92 16.03
C PHE A 10 -6.28 23.40 15.77
N ALA A 11 -6.47 23.77 14.52
CA ALA A 11 -7.05 25.05 14.17
C ALA A 11 -8.56 24.85 14.03
N ASP A 12 -9.31 25.22 15.07
CA ASP A 12 -10.77 25.29 15.02
C ASP A 12 -11.18 26.53 14.19
N ASN A 13 -11.44 26.33 12.91
CA ASN A 13 -12.12 27.33 12.09
C ASN A 13 -13.63 27.04 12.14
N GLN A 14 -14.30 27.58 13.16
CA GLN A 14 -15.75 27.51 13.28
C GLN A 14 -16.41 28.48 12.29
N ASN A 15 -16.82 28.00 11.09
CA ASN A 15 -17.85 28.73 10.34
C ASN A 15 -18.70 27.91 9.33
N ASP A 16 -18.44 26.63 9.09
CA ASP A 16 -19.29 25.84 8.18
C ASP A 16 -19.47 24.37 8.56
N GLY A 17 -19.10 23.98 9.76
CA GLY A 17 -19.19 22.58 10.23
C GLY A 17 -18.09 21.66 9.67
N ARG A 18 -17.17 22.17 8.87
CA ARG A 18 -16.01 21.41 8.39
C ARG A 18 -14.92 21.43 9.45
N LYS A 19 -14.44 20.26 9.83
CA LYS A 19 -13.22 20.14 10.64
C LYS A 19 -12.07 19.84 9.68
N SER A 20 -11.02 20.65 9.72
CA SER A 20 -9.79 20.38 9.03
C SER A 20 -8.65 20.20 10.05
N HIS A 21 -7.70 19.35 9.74
CA HIS A 21 -6.46 19.24 10.48
C HIS A 21 -5.29 19.21 9.50
N ILE A 22 -4.12 19.64 9.97
CA ILE A 22 -2.91 19.61 9.16
C ILE A 22 -2.16 18.33 9.49
N GLU A 23 -1.91 17.51 8.48
CA GLU A 23 -1.00 16.38 8.57
C GLU A 23 0.36 16.73 7.97
N ARG A 24 1.44 16.26 8.61
CA ARG A 24 2.81 16.52 8.20
C ARG A 24 3.46 15.22 7.78
N TYR A 25 4.09 15.25 6.61
CA TYR A 25 4.77 14.10 6.02
C TYR A 25 6.21 14.45 5.73
N HIS A 26 7.07 13.47 5.94
CA HIS A 26 8.48 13.59 5.61
C HIS A 26 8.70 13.16 4.16
N ARG A 27 9.26 14.06 3.36
CA ARG A 27 9.61 13.85 1.97
C ARG A 27 11.11 13.74 1.81
N TYR A 28 11.58 12.73 1.10
CA TYR A 28 12.97 12.55 0.74
C TYR A 28 13.13 12.62 -0.78
N ASP A 29 13.95 13.52 -1.25
CA ASP A 29 14.32 13.65 -2.66
C ASP A 29 15.62 12.88 -2.92
N PHE A 30 15.55 11.90 -3.81
CA PHE A 30 16.70 11.03 -4.11
C PHE A 30 17.79 11.71 -4.91
N ASP A 31 17.48 12.72 -5.72
CA ASP A 31 18.45 13.44 -6.53
C ASP A 31 19.25 14.41 -5.68
N THR A 32 18.57 15.21 -4.88
CA THR A 32 19.20 16.23 -4.04
C THR A 32 19.71 15.68 -2.70
N LYS A 33 19.18 14.51 -2.28
CA LYS A 33 19.38 13.93 -0.94
C LYS A 33 18.86 14.80 0.19
N GLU A 34 17.95 15.69 -0.12
CA GLU A 34 17.33 16.60 0.83
C GLU A 34 16.06 16.01 1.41
N GLU A 35 15.82 16.35 2.66
CA GLU A 35 14.61 16.01 3.39
C GLU A 35 13.80 17.29 3.64
N SER A 36 12.51 17.20 3.43
CA SER A 36 11.56 18.29 3.68
C SER A 36 10.30 17.76 4.38
N ILE A 37 9.56 18.68 5.01
CA ILE A 37 8.26 18.36 5.59
C ILE A 37 7.19 18.96 4.67
N GLU A 38 6.31 18.12 4.15
CA GLU A 38 5.09 18.56 3.47
C GLU A 38 3.93 18.65 4.46
N GLU A 39 3.13 19.69 4.34
CA GLU A 39 1.90 19.87 5.09
C GLU A 39 0.71 19.70 4.14
N ILE A 40 -0.23 18.87 4.53
CA ILE A 40 -1.48 18.67 3.79
C ILE A 40 -2.65 18.98 4.73
N ILE A 41 -3.56 19.82 4.26
CA ILE A 41 -4.80 20.09 4.97
C ILE A 41 -5.78 18.98 4.64
N VAL A 42 -6.12 18.20 5.65
CA VAL A 42 -7.14 17.16 5.53
C VAL A 42 -8.47 17.74 6.02
N GLU A 43 -9.40 17.98 5.10
CA GLU A 43 -10.75 18.37 5.44
C GLU A 43 -11.56 17.14 5.84
N THR A 44 -12.00 17.09 7.08
CA THR A 44 -12.88 16.05 7.57
C THR A 44 -14.34 16.54 7.52
N ASN A 45 -15.07 16.08 6.54
CA ASN A 45 -16.52 16.26 6.56
C ASN A 45 -17.12 15.39 7.66
N SER A 46 -17.79 15.98 8.63
CA SER A 46 -18.31 15.32 9.83
C SER A 46 -19.46 14.31 9.57
N PHE A 47 -19.80 14.04 8.31
CA PHE A 47 -21.00 13.26 7.95
C PHE A 47 -20.81 12.17 6.91
N THR A 48 -19.61 11.93 6.38
CA THR A 48 -19.38 10.82 5.46
C THR A 48 -18.91 9.58 6.23
N GLU A 49 -19.73 8.53 6.25
CA GLU A 49 -19.36 7.24 6.84
C GLU A 49 -18.25 6.53 6.08
N GLY A 50 -17.93 7.03 4.89
CA GLY A 50 -16.87 6.51 4.02
C GLY A 50 -16.96 7.10 2.61
N GLU A 51 -15.88 7.00 1.87
CA GLU A 51 -15.79 7.46 0.48
C GLU A 51 -15.10 6.41 -0.39
N THR A 52 -15.52 6.36 -1.66
CA THR A 52 -14.99 5.43 -2.64
C THR A 52 -14.68 6.17 -3.93
N THR A 53 -13.48 5.95 -4.47
CA THR A 53 -13.14 6.37 -5.83
C THR A 53 -12.86 5.16 -6.69
N ALA A 54 -13.36 5.18 -7.93
CA ALA A 54 -13.07 4.13 -8.90
C ALA A 54 -11.59 4.09 -9.29
N GLY A 55 -11.11 2.91 -9.64
CA GLY A 55 -9.83 2.72 -10.30
C GLY A 55 -9.88 3.20 -11.74
N TYR A 56 -8.71 3.44 -12.31
CA TYR A 56 -8.53 3.71 -13.73
C TYR A 56 -7.69 2.60 -14.36
N PHE A 57 -8.22 1.98 -15.42
CA PHE A 57 -7.52 0.93 -16.14
C PHE A 57 -7.65 1.17 -17.65
N PRO A 58 -6.58 1.61 -18.33
CA PRO A 58 -6.64 2.06 -19.72
C PRO A 58 -7.05 0.98 -20.71
N ASN A 59 -6.81 -0.28 -20.39
CA ASN A 59 -7.12 -1.42 -21.26
C ASN A 59 -8.48 -2.09 -20.97
N GLY A 60 -9.26 -1.58 -20.03
CA GLY A 60 -10.69 -1.83 -19.81
C GLY A 60 -11.17 -3.29 -19.68
N LYS A 61 -10.28 -4.27 -19.78
CA LYS A 61 -10.65 -5.66 -19.62
C LYS A 61 -10.59 -6.01 -18.14
N THR A 62 -11.73 -5.93 -17.47
CA THR A 62 -11.94 -6.70 -16.25
C THR A 62 -11.68 -8.16 -16.59
N SER A 63 -10.73 -8.79 -15.93
CA SER A 63 -10.74 -10.25 -15.88
C SER A 63 -12.07 -10.63 -15.22
N ASP A 64 -12.87 -11.46 -15.89
CA ASP A 64 -13.98 -12.09 -15.22
C ASP A 64 -13.40 -12.77 -13.99
N ILE A 65 -13.92 -12.41 -12.81
CA ILE A 65 -13.56 -13.11 -11.59
C ILE A 65 -14.09 -14.51 -11.79
N ASP A 66 -13.21 -15.48 -11.89
CA ASP A 66 -13.61 -16.86 -11.77
C ASP A 66 -14.13 -17.04 -10.33
N LEU A 67 -15.46 -17.08 -10.20
CA LEU A 67 -16.13 -17.26 -8.91
C LEU A 67 -15.79 -18.61 -8.26
N SER A 68 -15.09 -19.51 -8.97
CA SER A 68 -14.56 -20.74 -8.41
C SER A 68 -13.43 -20.50 -7.39
N ASP A 69 -12.74 -19.34 -7.43
CA ASP A 69 -11.76 -18.92 -6.41
C ASP A 69 -12.41 -18.50 -5.08
N LEU A 70 -13.75 -18.50 -4.97
CA LEU A 70 -14.48 -18.06 -3.77
C LEU A 70 -14.45 -19.07 -2.60
N TYR A 71 -13.81 -20.22 -2.74
CA TYR A 71 -13.76 -21.28 -1.72
C TYR A 71 -12.33 -21.57 -1.25
N ALA A 72 -11.59 -20.56 -0.80
CA ALA A 72 -10.35 -20.81 -0.10
C ALA A 72 -10.65 -21.31 1.33
N ILE A 73 -10.28 -22.55 1.60
CA ILE A 73 -10.44 -23.18 2.90
C ILE A 73 -9.33 -22.68 3.82
N ILE A 74 -9.70 -22.08 4.96
CA ILE A 74 -8.79 -21.69 6.05
C ILE A 74 -7.99 -22.91 6.50
N GLY A 75 -6.67 -22.89 6.37
CA GLY A 75 -5.80 -23.92 6.94
C GLY A 75 -4.68 -24.45 6.05
N SER A 76 -4.62 -24.08 4.79
CA SER A 76 -3.50 -24.36 3.88
C SER A 76 -3.00 -23.06 3.26
N ASN A 77 -1.69 -23.00 2.96
CA ASN A 77 -1.14 -21.87 2.20
C ASN A 77 -1.80 -21.79 0.83
N ASP A 78 -2.68 -20.81 0.60
CA ASP A 78 -3.46 -20.61 -0.62
C ASP A 78 -2.88 -19.50 -1.51
N ILE A 79 -1.63 -19.06 -1.25
CA ILE A 79 -0.91 -18.16 -2.15
C ILE A 79 -0.72 -18.83 -3.51
N THR A 80 -1.25 -18.19 -4.55
CA THR A 80 -1.15 -18.65 -5.93
C THR A 80 -0.47 -17.62 -6.80
N VAL A 81 0.22 -18.08 -7.86
CA VAL A 81 0.81 -17.18 -8.87
C VAL A 81 -0.30 -16.63 -9.76
N VAL A 82 -0.22 -15.35 -10.08
CA VAL A 82 -1.11 -14.71 -11.04
C VAL A 82 -0.63 -15.01 -12.47
N ASP A 83 -1.42 -15.75 -13.23
CA ASP A 83 -1.06 -16.18 -14.60
C ASP A 83 -0.94 -14.99 -15.57
N ASN A 84 -1.81 -13.99 -15.44
CA ASN A 84 -1.80 -12.79 -16.27
C ASN A 84 -1.67 -11.51 -15.44
N PRO A 85 -0.45 -11.13 -15.04
CA PRO A 85 -0.24 -9.94 -14.22
C PRO A 85 -0.52 -8.62 -14.95
N THR A 86 -0.70 -8.65 -16.28
CA THR A 86 -1.08 -7.46 -17.05
C THR A 86 -2.59 -7.22 -17.10
N ALA A 87 -3.39 -8.15 -16.62
CA ALA A 87 -4.84 -7.97 -16.52
C ALA A 87 -5.23 -7.07 -15.33
N THR A 88 -6.38 -6.41 -15.44
CA THR A 88 -7.02 -5.69 -14.33
C THR A 88 -7.53 -6.69 -13.28
N PRO A 89 -7.33 -6.44 -11.97
CA PRO A 89 -6.68 -5.28 -11.33
C PRO A 89 -5.17 -5.46 -11.12
N TYR A 90 -4.61 -6.59 -11.48
CA TYR A 90 -3.22 -6.98 -11.16
C TYR A 90 -2.18 -6.03 -11.74
N CYS A 91 -2.45 -5.47 -12.95
CA CYS A 91 -1.51 -4.60 -13.66
C CYS A 91 -1.03 -3.38 -12.87
N SER A 92 -1.80 -2.93 -11.88
CA SER A 92 -1.44 -1.83 -10.98
C SER A 92 -0.58 -2.24 -9.79
N THR A 93 -0.39 -3.55 -9.55
CA THR A 93 0.48 -4.04 -8.47
C THR A 93 1.95 -4.00 -8.91
N VAL A 94 2.82 -3.54 -8.01
CA VAL A 94 4.20 -3.17 -8.33
C VAL A 94 5.18 -4.04 -7.58
N CYS A 95 6.14 -4.61 -8.32
CA CYS A 95 7.32 -5.26 -7.75
C CYS A 95 8.35 -4.19 -7.37
N LEU A 96 8.81 -4.20 -6.13
CA LEU A 96 9.89 -3.35 -5.63
C LEU A 96 11.14 -4.19 -5.40
N GLN A 97 12.21 -3.87 -6.13
CA GLN A 97 13.54 -4.38 -5.86
C GLN A 97 14.34 -3.26 -5.18
N ILE A 98 14.68 -3.47 -3.92
CA ILE A 98 15.18 -2.45 -3.00
C ILE A 98 16.65 -2.69 -2.77
N THR A 99 17.50 -1.72 -3.09
CA THR A 99 18.92 -1.76 -2.76
C THR A 99 19.15 -1.11 -1.41
N THR A 100 19.62 -1.87 -0.45
CA THR A 100 19.93 -1.40 0.91
C THR A 100 21.25 -0.61 0.97
N ASN A 101 21.48 0.11 2.07
CA ASN A 101 22.67 0.96 2.21
C ASN A 101 23.98 0.16 2.28
N ASP A 102 23.95 -1.07 2.78
CA ASP A 102 25.07 -2.00 2.79
C ASP A 102 25.33 -2.69 1.43
N GLY A 103 24.49 -2.39 0.41
CA GLY A 103 24.57 -2.96 -0.92
C GLY A 103 23.80 -4.26 -1.11
N GLY A 104 23.10 -4.72 -0.09
CA GLY A 104 22.18 -5.86 -0.19
C GLY A 104 20.96 -5.57 -1.06
N THR A 105 20.14 -6.59 -1.28
CA THR A 105 18.89 -6.47 -2.03
C THR A 105 17.73 -7.06 -1.25
N ASN A 106 16.72 -6.25 -1.00
CA ASN A 106 15.43 -6.67 -0.45
C ASN A 106 14.34 -6.57 -1.52
N TYR A 107 13.20 -7.18 -1.24
CA TYR A 107 12.04 -7.22 -2.12
C TYR A 107 10.80 -6.83 -1.35
N GLY A 108 9.93 -6.09 -2.03
CA GLY A 108 8.66 -5.66 -1.50
C GLY A 108 7.65 -5.44 -2.61
N SER A 109 6.47 -5.01 -2.23
CA SER A 109 5.36 -4.74 -3.12
C SER A 109 4.88 -3.30 -2.95
N GLY A 110 4.12 -2.84 -3.94
CA GLY A 110 3.38 -1.59 -3.91
C GLY A 110 2.21 -1.65 -4.88
N PHE A 111 1.49 -0.58 -5.00
CA PHE A 111 0.40 -0.46 -5.98
C PHE A 111 0.25 0.97 -6.46
N MET A 112 -0.05 1.13 -7.74
CA MET A 112 -0.28 2.45 -8.34
C MET A 112 -1.54 3.08 -7.76
N ILE A 113 -1.44 4.33 -7.35
CA ILE A 113 -2.54 5.15 -6.81
C ILE A 113 -2.88 6.32 -7.74
N GLY A 114 -2.07 6.58 -8.74
CA GLY A 114 -2.23 7.64 -9.72
C GLY A 114 -1.30 7.47 -10.92
N PRO A 115 -1.25 8.45 -11.83
CA PRO A 115 -0.46 8.37 -13.06
C PRO A 115 1.04 8.14 -12.81
N ASN A 116 1.60 8.76 -11.80
CA ASN A 116 3.02 8.75 -11.47
C ASN A 116 3.29 8.54 -9.98
N ALA A 117 2.33 7.98 -9.24
CA ALA A 117 2.48 7.72 -7.82
C ALA A 117 2.05 6.30 -7.46
N LEU A 118 2.76 5.71 -6.51
CA LEU A 118 2.43 4.41 -5.93
C LEU A 118 2.50 4.47 -4.40
N ALA A 119 1.66 3.67 -3.75
CA ALA A 119 1.70 3.43 -2.32
C ALA A 119 2.47 2.14 -2.00
N THR A 120 3.15 2.13 -0.86
CA THR A 120 3.87 0.98 -0.32
C THR A 120 3.99 1.08 1.20
N ALA A 121 4.63 0.12 1.85
CA ALA A 121 4.96 0.19 3.27
C ALA A 121 6.22 1.04 3.51
N ALA A 122 6.26 1.79 4.60
CA ALA A 122 7.38 2.65 4.95
C ALA A 122 8.68 1.86 5.19
N HIS A 123 8.59 0.66 5.78
CA HIS A 123 9.74 -0.20 6.01
C HIS A 123 10.43 -0.70 4.72
N ASN A 124 9.79 -0.60 3.57
CA ASN A 124 10.41 -0.85 2.27
C ASN A 124 11.40 0.26 1.90
N LEU A 125 11.26 1.46 2.47
CA LEU A 125 12.00 2.66 2.10
C LEU A 125 12.93 3.17 3.19
N TYR A 126 12.61 2.87 4.45
CA TYR A 126 13.32 3.41 5.62
C TYR A 126 13.49 2.34 6.69
N SER A 127 14.73 2.19 7.18
CA SER A 127 15.07 1.31 8.31
C SER A 127 15.05 2.10 9.61
N ILE A 128 14.10 1.81 10.49
CA ILE A 128 14.07 2.41 11.85
C ILE A 128 15.35 2.04 12.62
N LYS A 129 15.84 0.81 12.45
CA LYS A 129 17.04 0.33 13.14
C LYS A 129 18.29 1.11 12.73
N GLU A 130 18.43 1.35 11.42
CA GLU A 130 19.60 2.05 10.86
C GLU A 130 19.40 3.57 10.83
N LYS A 131 18.17 4.04 11.05
CA LYS A 131 17.75 5.44 10.90
C LYS A 131 18.15 6.01 9.55
N ALA A 132 17.94 5.23 8.49
CA ALA A 132 18.37 5.56 7.13
C ALA A 132 17.37 5.09 6.08
N TYR A 133 17.24 5.89 5.02
CA TYR A 133 16.56 5.50 3.81
C TYR A 133 17.37 4.44 3.05
N VAL A 134 16.69 3.66 2.22
CA VAL A 134 17.33 2.72 1.31
C VAL A 134 18.11 3.47 0.21
N LYS A 135 19.09 2.80 -0.40
CA LYS A 135 19.94 3.41 -1.42
C LYS A 135 19.19 3.71 -2.72
N SER A 136 18.35 2.80 -3.16
CA SER A 136 17.51 2.95 -4.36
C SER A 136 16.41 1.90 -4.43
N VAL A 137 15.39 2.16 -5.24
CA VAL A 137 14.30 1.21 -5.50
C VAL A 137 14.07 1.11 -7.01
N ASN A 138 14.08 -0.11 -7.56
CA ASN A 138 13.58 -0.39 -8.90
C ASN A 138 12.09 -0.72 -8.81
N VAL A 139 11.27 0.09 -9.45
CA VAL A 139 9.82 -0.01 -9.51
C VAL A 139 9.42 -0.68 -10.82
N ALA A 140 8.73 -1.81 -10.78
CA ALA A 140 8.33 -2.56 -11.97
C ALA A 140 6.89 -3.09 -11.83
N PRO A 141 5.88 -2.38 -12.36
CA PRO A 141 4.50 -2.84 -12.35
C PRO A 141 4.30 -4.12 -13.18
N ALA A 142 3.43 -5.00 -12.71
CA ALA A 142 3.06 -6.25 -13.38
C ALA A 142 4.26 -7.13 -13.79
N ARG A 143 5.35 -7.05 -13.04
CA ARG A 143 6.54 -7.86 -13.34
C ARG A 143 6.21 -9.36 -13.31
N SER A 144 6.75 -10.11 -14.28
CA SER A 144 6.67 -11.57 -14.31
C SER A 144 8.04 -12.11 -14.69
N ASP A 145 8.76 -12.68 -13.74
CA ASP A 145 10.15 -13.13 -13.85
C ASP A 145 11.05 -12.02 -14.45
N ASN A 146 11.57 -12.21 -15.64
CA ASN A 146 12.39 -11.23 -16.35
C ASN A 146 11.59 -10.21 -17.15
N SER A 147 10.28 -10.42 -17.32
CA SER A 147 9.41 -9.53 -18.07
C SER A 147 8.97 -8.34 -17.23
N LYS A 148 9.05 -7.15 -17.80
CA LYS A 148 8.55 -5.89 -17.24
C LYS A 148 7.62 -5.24 -18.28
N PRO A 149 6.39 -5.72 -18.42
CA PRO A 149 5.52 -5.40 -19.58
C PRO A 149 5.19 -3.92 -19.71
N PHE A 150 5.17 -3.17 -18.61
CA PHE A 150 4.95 -1.73 -18.61
C PHE A 150 6.24 -0.92 -18.43
N GLY A 151 7.41 -1.59 -18.44
CA GLY A 151 8.69 -0.99 -18.16
C GLY A 151 9.01 -0.99 -16.66
N SER A 152 10.06 -0.28 -16.31
CA SER A 152 10.45 -0.07 -14.90
C SER A 152 11.17 1.25 -14.75
N GLU A 153 11.23 1.75 -13.52
CA GLU A 153 11.96 2.97 -13.18
C GLU A 153 12.83 2.73 -11.94
N ASN A 154 14.07 3.20 -12.00
CA ASN A 154 14.89 3.33 -10.81
C ASN A 154 14.56 4.68 -10.16
N VAL A 155 14.13 4.62 -8.93
CA VAL A 155 13.78 5.80 -8.18
C VAL A 155 15.05 6.43 -7.63
N SER A 156 15.72 7.25 -8.44
CA SER A 156 16.86 8.08 -8.07
C SER A 156 16.52 9.56 -8.13
N ALA A 157 15.55 9.92 -8.94
CA ALA A 157 15.11 11.28 -9.22
C ALA A 157 13.66 11.55 -8.79
N SER A 158 13.06 10.64 -8.06
CA SER A 158 11.71 10.79 -7.53
C SER A 158 11.74 11.10 -6.05
N SER A 159 10.67 11.66 -5.55
CA SER A 159 10.51 11.92 -4.12
C SER A 159 9.81 10.77 -3.42
N MET A 160 10.20 10.52 -2.19
CA MET A 160 9.54 9.60 -1.28
C MET A 160 8.89 10.37 -0.14
N ILE A 161 7.71 9.94 0.25
CA ILE A 161 7.02 10.42 1.43
C ILE A 161 6.88 9.24 2.37
N VAL A 162 7.34 9.41 3.59
CA VAL A 162 7.23 8.44 4.67
C VAL A 162 6.55 9.11 5.85
N SER A 163 5.67 8.41 6.52
CA SER A 163 5.00 8.94 7.71
C SER A 163 6.01 9.40 8.78
N ASN A 164 5.82 10.60 9.31
CA ASN A 164 6.60 11.11 10.43
C ASN A 164 6.51 10.21 11.67
N SER A 165 5.34 9.65 11.91
CA SER A 165 5.15 8.71 13.01
C SER A 165 5.98 7.45 12.84
N TYR A 166 6.12 6.94 11.61
CA TYR A 166 6.99 5.80 11.34
C TYR A 166 8.46 6.16 11.57
N LEU A 167 8.93 7.32 11.10
CA LEU A 167 10.29 7.82 11.36
C LEU A 167 10.57 7.97 12.85
N ALA A 168 9.56 8.36 13.64
CA ALA A 168 9.65 8.43 15.09
C ALA A 168 9.58 7.07 15.80
N GLY A 169 9.50 5.97 15.06
CA GLY A 169 9.49 4.61 15.59
C GLY A 169 8.10 4.01 15.83
N THR A 170 7.02 4.66 15.35
CA THR A 170 5.65 4.17 15.51
C THR A 170 5.27 3.26 14.36
N SER A 171 5.37 1.95 14.55
CA SER A 171 5.04 0.95 13.52
C SER A 171 3.58 0.97 13.04
N SER A 172 2.72 1.73 13.71
CA SER A 172 1.31 1.89 13.35
C SER A 172 1.06 2.77 12.12
N GLU A 173 2.07 3.46 11.62
CA GLU A 173 1.98 4.36 10.47
C GLU A 173 2.94 3.90 9.36
N ASP A 174 3.02 2.59 9.14
CA ASP A 174 3.94 1.95 8.21
C ASP A 174 3.45 2.06 6.76
N TRP A 175 3.41 3.28 6.24
CA TRP A 175 3.05 3.59 4.86
C TRP A 175 4.00 4.61 4.25
N ALA A 176 4.14 4.54 2.93
CA ALA A 176 4.92 5.49 2.14
C ALA A 176 4.32 5.68 0.75
N ILE A 177 4.70 6.76 0.10
CA ILE A 177 4.41 7.06 -1.30
C ILE A 177 5.73 7.25 -2.04
N ILE A 178 5.81 6.70 -3.25
CA ILE A 178 6.88 6.98 -4.20
C ILE A 178 6.26 7.73 -5.38
N THR A 179 6.83 8.90 -5.73
CA THR A 179 6.51 9.58 -6.98
C THR A 179 7.54 9.23 -8.06
N LEU A 180 7.07 9.02 -9.28
CA LEU A 180 7.85 8.59 -10.43
C LEU A 180 8.02 9.76 -11.40
N LYS A 181 9.13 9.80 -12.13
CA LYS A 181 9.32 10.72 -13.26
C LYS A 181 8.47 10.32 -14.46
N ASN A 182 8.35 9.01 -14.67
CA ASN A 182 7.55 8.45 -15.74
C ASN A 182 6.13 8.18 -15.26
N ASN A 183 5.17 8.44 -16.13
CA ASN A 183 3.77 8.18 -15.85
C ASN A 183 3.45 6.68 -16.07
N LEU A 184 4.05 5.77 -15.30
CA LEU A 184 3.82 4.33 -15.45
C LEU A 184 2.34 3.99 -15.21
N GLY A 185 1.67 4.70 -14.29
CA GLY A 185 0.26 4.48 -13.99
C GLY A 185 -0.67 4.77 -15.18
N THR A 186 -0.29 5.64 -16.12
CA THR A 186 -1.11 5.84 -17.33
C THR A 186 -1.16 4.61 -18.21
N LYS A 187 -0.16 3.72 -18.11
CA LYS A 187 -0.09 2.46 -18.85
C LYS A 187 -0.73 1.30 -18.08
N THR A 188 -0.48 1.23 -16.79
CA THR A 188 -0.98 0.16 -15.91
C THR A 188 -2.40 0.40 -15.44
N GLY A 189 -2.83 1.67 -15.34
CA GLY A 189 -3.93 2.07 -14.48
C GLY A 189 -3.52 2.09 -13.01
N TRP A 190 -4.48 2.39 -12.15
CA TRP A 190 -4.35 2.39 -10.69
C TRP A 190 -5.62 1.90 -10.03
N LEU A 191 -5.49 1.35 -8.83
CA LEU A 191 -6.63 0.89 -8.04
C LEU A 191 -7.54 2.05 -7.63
N GLY A 192 -8.83 1.77 -7.48
CA GLY A 192 -9.70 2.62 -6.70
C GLY A 192 -9.21 2.70 -5.26
N LEU A 193 -9.75 3.60 -4.49
CA LEU A 193 -9.50 3.73 -3.05
C LEU A 193 -10.81 3.74 -2.31
N HIS A 194 -10.85 3.10 -1.16
CA HIS A 194 -11.99 3.15 -0.28
C HIS A 194 -11.55 3.27 1.18
N TRP A 195 -12.24 4.13 1.90
CA TRP A 195 -12.17 4.20 3.36
C TRP A 195 -13.58 4.25 3.94
N GLN A 196 -13.74 3.81 5.16
CA GLN A 196 -14.97 3.97 5.93
C GLN A 196 -14.63 4.07 7.42
N SER A 197 -15.46 4.78 8.20
CA SER A 197 -15.28 4.89 9.65
C SER A 197 -15.81 3.65 10.38
N SER A 198 -16.85 3.03 9.84
CA SER A 198 -17.45 1.81 10.35
C SER A 198 -16.57 0.59 10.12
N ASN A 199 -16.93 -0.52 10.74
CA ASN A 199 -16.26 -1.78 10.51
C ASN A 199 -16.61 -2.34 9.12
N TYR A 200 -15.61 -2.92 8.45
CA TYR A 200 -15.81 -3.76 7.26
C TYR A 200 -16.57 -5.03 7.65
N SER A 201 -17.40 -5.54 6.76
CA SER A 201 -18.13 -6.78 7.00
C SER A 201 -17.18 -7.98 7.10
N SER A 202 -17.39 -8.84 8.10
CA SER A 202 -16.65 -10.10 8.23
C SER A 202 -16.99 -11.13 7.15
N SER A 203 -18.04 -10.89 6.34
CA SER A 203 -18.39 -11.69 5.17
C SER A 203 -17.89 -11.08 3.86
N GLN A 204 -17.22 -9.93 3.90
CA GLN A 204 -16.62 -9.31 2.73
C GLN A 204 -15.35 -10.05 2.34
N LEU A 205 -15.33 -10.60 1.13
CA LEU A 205 -14.13 -11.20 0.55
C LEU A 205 -13.14 -10.10 0.16
N VAL A 206 -11.90 -10.28 0.56
CA VAL A 206 -10.78 -9.40 0.24
C VAL A 206 -9.65 -10.18 -0.43
N TYR A 207 -8.85 -9.48 -1.20
CA TYR A 207 -7.75 -10.05 -1.98
C TYR A 207 -6.44 -9.36 -1.61
N ALA A 208 -5.42 -10.17 -1.42
CA ALA A 208 -4.05 -9.72 -1.23
C ALA A 208 -3.27 -9.89 -2.53
N TYR A 209 -2.60 -8.83 -3.00
CA TYR A 209 -1.71 -8.91 -4.16
C TYR A 209 -0.30 -8.50 -3.77
N GLY A 210 0.70 -9.18 -4.33
CA GLY A 210 2.10 -8.83 -4.04
C GLY A 210 3.12 -9.74 -4.70
N TYR A 211 4.37 -9.53 -4.30
CA TYR A 211 5.55 -10.21 -4.83
C TYR A 211 6.28 -10.91 -3.68
N PRO A 212 5.87 -12.12 -3.30
CA PRO A 212 6.52 -12.85 -2.21
C PRO A 212 7.96 -13.22 -2.58
N SER A 213 8.82 -13.30 -1.59
CA SER A 213 10.19 -13.79 -1.80
C SER A 213 10.21 -15.29 -2.12
N GLN A 214 9.25 -16.05 -1.60
CA GLN A 214 9.11 -17.48 -1.83
C GLN A 214 7.67 -17.96 -1.66
N ILE A 215 7.31 -19.03 -2.37
CA ILE A 215 6.07 -19.80 -2.19
C ILE A 215 6.48 -21.26 -1.97
N ASN A 216 6.04 -21.88 -0.86
CA ASN A 216 6.35 -23.26 -0.53
C ASN A 216 7.84 -23.61 -0.64
N GLY A 217 8.72 -22.66 -0.25
CA GLY A 217 10.17 -22.81 -0.32
C GLY A 217 10.80 -22.54 -1.69
N ALA A 218 10.02 -22.33 -2.74
CA ALA A 218 10.52 -21.96 -4.07
C ALA A 218 10.62 -20.43 -4.23
N ASP A 219 11.66 -19.96 -4.93
CA ASP A 219 11.85 -18.54 -5.25
C ASP A 219 10.68 -17.99 -6.06
N ALA A 220 10.09 -16.90 -5.61
CA ALA A 220 8.97 -16.23 -6.25
C ALA A 220 9.14 -14.71 -6.36
N ARG A 221 10.33 -14.18 -6.07
CA ARG A 221 10.63 -12.74 -5.92
C ARG A 221 10.14 -11.84 -7.05
N TYR A 222 9.95 -12.40 -8.23
CA TYR A 222 9.55 -11.67 -9.44
C TYR A 222 8.23 -12.17 -10.03
N ARG A 223 7.51 -12.99 -9.30
CA ARG A 223 6.21 -13.49 -9.69
C ARG A 223 5.14 -12.85 -8.85
N MET A 224 4.21 -12.18 -9.51
CA MET A 224 3.04 -11.68 -8.83
C MET A 224 2.20 -12.82 -8.29
N CYS A 225 1.77 -12.68 -7.06
CA CYS A 225 0.94 -13.65 -6.39
C CYS A 225 -0.30 -13.01 -5.80
N LYS A 226 -1.29 -13.83 -5.58
CA LYS A 226 -2.54 -13.48 -4.91
C LYS A 226 -2.86 -14.48 -3.81
N SER A 227 -3.58 -14.01 -2.82
CA SER A 227 -4.31 -14.78 -1.83
C SER A 227 -5.64 -14.08 -1.56
N SER A 228 -6.59 -14.74 -0.97
CA SER A 228 -7.87 -14.16 -0.60
C SER A 228 -8.33 -14.65 0.77
N GLY A 229 -9.23 -13.91 1.38
CA GLY A 229 -9.78 -14.26 2.69
C GLY A 229 -10.78 -13.22 3.17
N TYR A 230 -11.06 -13.26 4.46
CA TYR A 230 -12.06 -12.42 5.10
C TYR A 230 -11.45 -11.63 6.24
N ILE A 231 -11.99 -10.43 6.50
CA ILE A 231 -11.60 -9.62 7.65
C ILE A 231 -12.19 -10.27 8.91
N ARG A 232 -11.34 -10.68 9.84
CA ARG A 232 -11.72 -11.36 11.08
C ARG A 232 -11.64 -10.48 12.31
N SER A 233 -10.77 -9.49 12.27
CA SER A 233 -10.60 -8.51 13.35
C SER A 233 -10.14 -7.17 12.76
N GLN A 234 -10.49 -6.08 13.39
CA GLN A 234 -10.13 -4.76 12.90
C GLN A 234 -10.10 -3.72 14.02
N THR A 235 -9.30 -2.70 13.80
CA THR A 235 -9.23 -1.49 14.61
C THR A 235 -9.40 -0.26 13.72
N SER A 236 -9.32 0.94 14.25
CA SER A 236 -9.29 2.17 13.45
C SER A 236 -8.10 2.23 12.49
N LYS A 237 -7.00 1.51 12.77
CA LYS A 237 -5.75 1.55 12.00
C LYS A 237 -5.41 0.26 11.27
N TYR A 238 -6.01 -0.87 11.62
CA TYR A 238 -5.62 -2.19 11.09
C TYR A 238 -6.80 -3.05 10.70
N LEU A 239 -6.57 -3.83 9.64
CA LEU A 239 -7.41 -4.93 9.21
C LEU A 239 -6.61 -6.23 9.39
N LYS A 240 -7.19 -7.21 10.09
CA LYS A 240 -6.60 -8.54 10.30
C LYS A 240 -7.54 -9.59 9.74
N GLY A 241 -7.00 -10.59 9.08
CA GLY A 241 -7.82 -11.62 8.45
C GLY A 241 -7.06 -12.89 8.10
N ASP A 242 -7.73 -13.75 7.37
CA ASP A 242 -7.28 -15.11 7.06
C ASP A 242 -6.74 -15.29 5.63
N TRP A 243 -6.44 -14.18 4.93
CA TRP A 243 -5.66 -14.24 3.69
C TRP A 243 -4.18 -14.52 4.01
N ASP A 244 -3.51 -15.29 3.17
CA ASP A 244 -2.11 -15.65 3.39
C ASP A 244 -1.12 -14.60 2.87
N LEU A 245 -0.07 -14.36 3.63
CA LEU A 245 1.04 -13.49 3.25
C LEU A 245 2.38 -14.15 3.60
N THR A 246 3.40 -13.89 2.78
CA THR A 246 4.79 -14.20 3.09
C THR A 246 5.66 -12.96 2.86
N GLY A 247 6.93 -13.01 3.32
CA GLY A 247 7.87 -11.90 3.12
C GLY A 247 7.93 -11.48 1.65
N GLY A 248 7.83 -10.16 1.39
CA GLY A 248 7.75 -9.56 0.06
C GLY A 248 6.34 -9.06 -0.33
N PHE A 249 5.26 -9.53 0.28
CA PHE A 249 3.95 -8.91 0.11
C PHE A 249 3.87 -7.50 0.72
N SER A 250 4.75 -7.18 1.65
CA SER A 250 4.83 -5.89 2.34
C SER A 250 4.70 -4.71 1.37
N GLY A 251 3.77 -3.82 1.64
CA GLY A 251 3.44 -2.67 0.81
C GLY A 251 2.44 -2.93 -0.31
N GLY A 252 2.11 -4.19 -0.61
CA GLY A 252 1.07 -4.54 -1.57
C GLY A 252 -0.34 -4.18 -1.08
N PRO A 253 -1.34 -4.12 -1.98
CA PRO A 253 -2.69 -3.72 -1.63
C PRO A 253 -3.50 -4.86 -1.00
N LEU A 254 -4.29 -4.54 0.02
CA LEU A 254 -5.48 -5.30 0.37
C LEU A 254 -6.65 -4.71 -0.40
N VAL A 255 -7.34 -5.53 -1.20
CA VAL A 255 -8.31 -5.08 -2.20
C VAL A 255 -9.67 -5.72 -1.94
N GLU A 256 -10.73 -4.95 -2.15
CA GLU A 256 -12.10 -5.46 -2.27
C GLU A 256 -12.72 -5.05 -3.60
N TYR A 257 -13.81 -5.71 -3.97
CA TYR A 257 -14.61 -5.34 -5.12
C TYR A 257 -15.89 -4.65 -4.66
N ILE A 258 -16.08 -3.40 -5.11
CA ILE A 258 -17.28 -2.61 -4.83
C ILE A 258 -18.05 -2.42 -6.14
N SER A 259 -19.32 -2.82 -6.15
CA SER A 259 -20.19 -2.63 -7.32
C SER A 259 -20.26 -1.15 -7.72
N GLY A 260 -20.03 -0.87 -8.99
CA GLY A 260 -19.99 0.49 -9.53
C GLY A 260 -18.63 1.19 -9.43
N ALA A 261 -17.74 0.78 -8.52
CA ALA A 261 -16.40 1.34 -8.38
C ALA A 261 -15.30 0.38 -8.87
N GLY A 262 -15.59 -0.94 -8.90
CA GLY A 262 -14.62 -1.96 -9.27
C GLY A 262 -13.69 -2.34 -8.12
N TYR A 263 -12.43 -2.64 -8.45
CA TYR A 263 -11.42 -3.01 -7.47
C TYR A 263 -10.84 -1.80 -6.77
N VAL A 264 -10.93 -1.79 -5.45
CA VAL A 264 -10.47 -0.69 -4.59
C VAL A 264 -9.52 -1.19 -3.51
N ALA A 265 -8.46 -0.46 -3.25
CA ALA A 265 -7.58 -0.72 -2.11
C ALA A 265 -8.23 -0.18 -0.83
N ILE A 266 -8.23 -1.00 0.21
CA ILE A 266 -8.72 -0.69 1.56
C ILE A 266 -7.60 -0.77 2.60
N GLY A 267 -6.44 -1.30 2.22
CA GLY A 267 -5.30 -1.45 3.10
C GLY A 267 -3.99 -1.66 2.37
N ILE A 268 -2.89 -1.55 3.13
CA ILE A 268 -1.51 -1.79 2.70
C ILE A 268 -0.97 -2.95 3.53
N HIS A 269 -0.49 -4.01 2.88
CA HIS A 269 0.07 -5.16 3.59
C HIS A 269 1.31 -4.76 4.37
N LYS A 270 1.33 -5.20 5.62
CA LYS A 270 2.48 -5.12 6.50
C LYS A 270 3.01 -6.53 6.73
N ASP A 271 4.30 -6.66 7.09
CA ASP A 271 4.85 -7.96 7.43
C ASP A 271 4.10 -8.59 8.61
N GLY A 272 3.90 -9.90 8.52
CA GLY A 272 2.97 -10.63 9.37
C GLY A 272 3.41 -10.87 10.82
N SER A 273 4.53 -10.28 11.31
CA SER A 273 5.03 -10.70 12.63
C SER A 273 4.55 -9.87 13.80
N THR A 274 4.26 -8.59 13.62
CA THR A 274 3.69 -7.74 14.69
C THR A 274 2.96 -6.54 14.12
N ILE A 275 1.64 -6.51 14.26
CA ILE A 275 0.88 -5.26 14.22
C ILE A 275 0.59 -4.88 15.67
N ASP A 276 0.68 -3.61 16.02
CA ASP A 276 0.37 -3.07 17.35
C ASP A 276 1.23 -3.62 18.54
N GLY A 277 2.40 -4.21 18.24
CA GLY A 277 3.26 -4.79 19.28
C GLY A 277 2.80 -6.14 19.82
N SER A 278 1.69 -6.68 19.34
CA SER A 278 1.24 -8.03 19.67
C SER A 278 1.78 -9.05 18.66
N SER A 279 2.30 -10.18 19.17
CA SER A 279 2.55 -11.35 18.33
C SER A 279 1.22 -11.83 17.75
N TYR A 280 1.17 -12.06 16.43
CA TYR A 280 -0.01 -12.69 15.84
C TYR A 280 -0.25 -14.06 16.43
N PRO A 281 -1.49 -14.39 16.78
CA PRO A 281 -1.86 -15.78 16.75
C PRO A 281 -1.57 -16.27 15.31
N THR A 282 -1.05 -17.46 15.15
CA THR A 282 -0.62 -18.11 13.92
C THR A 282 -1.71 -18.23 12.82
N SER A 283 -2.84 -17.53 12.99
CA SER A 283 -4.07 -17.65 12.22
C SER A 283 -4.48 -16.38 11.46
N TYR A 284 -3.81 -15.23 11.63
CA TYR A 284 -4.20 -13.98 10.97
C TYR A 284 -3.01 -13.23 10.42
N THR A 285 -3.19 -12.67 9.23
CA THR A 285 -2.31 -11.68 8.63
C THR A 285 -2.89 -10.29 8.77
N GLY A 286 -2.18 -9.25 8.37
CA GLY A 286 -2.66 -7.89 8.57
C GLY A 286 -2.26 -6.89 7.51
N ALA A 287 -3.09 -5.85 7.42
CA ALA A 287 -2.86 -4.68 6.61
C ALA A 287 -3.10 -3.41 7.43
N LEU A 288 -2.31 -2.38 7.16
CA LEU A 288 -2.63 -1.03 7.59
C LEU A 288 -3.90 -0.59 6.85
N ARG A 289 -4.90 -0.16 7.59
CA ARG A 289 -6.19 0.30 7.04
C ARG A 289 -6.02 1.64 6.34
N ILE A 290 -6.60 1.82 5.16
CA ILE A 290 -6.72 3.14 4.56
C ILE A 290 -7.75 3.92 5.37
N THR A 291 -7.24 4.91 6.12
CA THR A 291 -8.03 5.88 6.88
C THR A 291 -8.48 7.03 5.98
N GLN A 292 -9.37 7.89 6.48
CA GLN A 292 -9.76 9.11 5.75
C GLN A 292 -8.54 9.95 5.36
N SER A 293 -7.60 10.14 6.28
CA SER A 293 -6.37 10.90 6.04
C SER A 293 -5.54 10.30 4.92
N LEU A 294 -5.30 8.99 4.95
CA LEU A 294 -4.55 8.30 3.88
C LEU A 294 -5.31 8.35 2.54
N TYR A 295 -6.63 8.19 2.56
CA TYR A 295 -7.45 8.31 1.37
C TYR A 295 -7.29 9.68 0.73
N THR A 296 -7.45 10.76 1.51
CA THR A 296 -7.30 12.14 1.04
C THR A 296 -5.89 12.40 0.52
N LEU A 297 -4.88 11.94 1.26
CA LEU A 297 -3.49 12.04 0.84
C LEU A 297 -3.24 11.33 -0.49
N PHE A 298 -3.68 10.09 -0.65
CA PHE A 298 -3.48 9.33 -1.88
C PHE A 298 -4.21 9.96 -3.07
N LEU A 299 -5.39 10.56 -2.84
CA LEU A 299 -6.10 11.29 -3.89
C LEU A 299 -5.34 12.50 -4.39
N SER A 300 -4.60 13.22 -3.53
CA SER A 300 -3.81 14.39 -3.94
C SER A 300 -2.70 14.07 -4.94
N TYR A 301 -2.32 12.78 -5.08
CA TYR A 301 -1.35 12.28 -6.06
C TYR A 301 -1.97 11.80 -7.38
N ARG A 302 -3.27 11.94 -7.56
CA ARG A 302 -3.94 11.54 -8.82
C ARG A 302 -3.94 12.60 -9.91
N GLY A 303 -3.66 13.83 -9.58
CA GLY A 303 -3.66 15.00 -10.46
C GLY A 303 -4.99 15.70 -10.48
#